data_e747eb376dca159b2cf103c42932e3fe
#
_entry.id   e747eb376dca159b2cf103c42932e3fe
#
_cell.length_a   1.000
_cell.length_b   1.000
_cell.length_c   1.000
_cell.angle_alpha   90.00
_cell.angle_beta   90.00
_cell.angle_gamma   90.00
#
_symmetry.space_group_name_H-M   'P 1'
#
loop_
_entity.id
_entity.type
_entity.pdbx_description
1 polymer ?
#
loop_
_entity_poly.entity_id
_entity_poly.type
_entity_poly.pdbx_seq_one_letter_code
_entity_poly.pdbx_strand_id
1 'polypeptide(L)'
;MYRLPVSKLDAFFKKIADTKTLYLPVDGNDGRASYKRWTEGTALSGQLNTVKSAKGFFFPQTTNICDFNVNGANVEVVDIREESEDFVVFGVRACDARSFTILDKVFLAEPIDSYYATRREHGTVVTLACSEPEENCFCNVFGIDSAAPEGDAACWISDGDLYITANNEKGEAFIASVKDMLEDSSDDAVKAQQESTREMMGKLPFANVTTDYFRKNTLLEIFNSEKWEKLSESCLACGTCTFVCPTCQCYDIKDFDTGHGIKRYRTWDSCMYADFTKMAHGNSRNAQMQRFRQRFMHKLVYFPDNNNGEFGCVGCGRCLSRCPISMNIIKVIKEFGEE
;
A
#
# COMPACT_ATOMS: atom_id res chain seq x y z
N MET A 1 -5.20 -9.29 -25.10
CA MET A 1 -5.14 -7.86 -24.70
C MET A 1 -6.29 -7.12 -25.34
N TYR A 2 -6.80 -6.09 -24.68
CA TYR A 2 -7.87 -5.24 -25.17
C TYR A 2 -7.45 -3.79 -25.10
N ARG A 3 -8.12 -2.92 -25.87
CA ARG A 3 -7.90 -1.48 -25.84
C ARG A 3 -9.20 -0.69 -25.79
N LEU A 4 -9.11 0.53 -25.30
CA LEU A 4 -10.19 1.53 -25.25
C LEU A 4 -9.58 2.92 -25.47
N PRO A 5 -10.10 3.77 -26.36
CA PRO A 5 -9.65 5.15 -26.47
C PRO A 5 -9.80 5.91 -25.14
N VAL A 6 -8.77 6.67 -24.74
CA VAL A 6 -8.77 7.47 -23.49
C VAL A 6 -9.95 8.45 -23.46
N SER A 7 -10.41 8.93 -24.62
CA SER A 7 -11.60 9.76 -24.73
C SER A 7 -12.90 9.10 -24.27
N LYS A 8 -12.93 7.77 -24.14
CA LYS A 8 -14.08 6.98 -23.65
C LYS A 8 -13.96 6.58 -22.18
N LEU A 9 -12.93 7.03 -21.47
CA LEU A 9 -12.69 6.62 -20.07
C LEU A 9 -13.86 6.97 -19.13
N ASP A 10 -14.52 8.10 -19.31
CA ASP A 10 -15.65 8.48 -18.47
C ASP A 10 -16.84 7.50 -18.65
N ALA A 11 -17.15 7.13 -19.88
CA ALA A 11 -18.16 6.11 -20.16
C ALA A 11 -17.77 4.72 -19.64
N PHE A 12 -16.47 4.38 -19.69
CA PHE A 12 -15.94 3.14 -19.13
C PHE A 12 -16.08 3.12 -17.60
N PHE A 13 -15.71 4.19 -16.93
CA PHE A 13 -15.87 4.31 -15.47
C PHE A 13 -17.35 4.31 -15.06
N LYS A 14 -18.21 4.95 -15.83
CA LYS A 14 -19.66 4.90 -15.60
C LYS A 14 -20.20 3.48 -15.64
N LYS A 15 -19.81 2.72 -16.66
CA LYS A 15 -20.24 1.31 -16.79
C LYS A 15 -19.80 0.45 -15.60
N ILE A 16 -18.57 0.65 -15.08
CA ILE A 16 -18.12 -0.03 -13.88
C ILE A 16 -18.96 0.41 -12.66
N ALA A 17 -19.19 1.72 -12.53
CA ALA A 17 -19.91 2.31 -11.41
C ALA A 17 -21.40 1.95 -11.37
N ASP A 18 -22.00 1.55 -12.51
CA ASP A 18 -23.39 1.06 -12.57
C ASP A 18 -23.59 -0.28 -11.84
N THR A 19 -22.51 -1.05 -11.60
CA THR A 19 -22.60 -2.39 -10.99
C THR A 19 -21.75 -2.53 -9.73
N LYS A 20 -20.69 -1.75 -9.57
CA LYS A 20 -19.75 -1.82 -8.43
C LYS A 20 -19.34 -0.42 -7.98
N THR A 21 -19.04 -0.24 -6.71
CA THR A 21 -18.44 1.02 -6.27
C THR A 21 -17.02 1.17 -6.86
N LEU A 22 -16.80 2.23 -7.65
CA LEU A 22 -15.51 2.51 -8.28
C LEU A 22 -14.74 3.59 -7.52
N TYR A 23 -13.48 3.31 -7.24
CA TYR A 23 -12.51 4.26 -6.69
C TYR A 23 -11.34 4.44 -7.65
N LEU A 24 -10.89 5.68 -7.82
CA LEU A 24 -9.72 6.01 -8.63
C LEU A 24 -8.96 7.19 -8.04
N PRO A 25 -7.66 7.37 -8.37
CA PRO A 25 -6.90 8.54 -7.98
C PRO A 25 -7.43 9.79 -8.69
N VAL A 26 -7.70 10.83 -7.90
CA VAL A 26 -8.25 12.12 -8.36
C VAL A 26 -7.41 13.24 -7.78
N ASP A 27 -7.13 14.27 -8.58
CA ASP A 27 -6.39 15.43 -8.13
C ASP A 27 -7.21 16.26 -7.12
N GLY A 28 -6.55 16.65 -6.04
CA GLY A 28 -7.10 17.58 -5.07
C GLY A 28 -6.77 19.03 -5.44
N ASN A 29 -7.43 19.98 -4.77
CA ASN A 29 -7.17 21.41 -4.95
C ASN A 29 -5.75 21.83 -4.54
N ASP A 30 -5.07 20.98 -3.77
CA ASP A 30 -3.67 21.16 -3.34
C ASP A 30 -2.65 20.57 -4.34
N GLY A 31 -3.10 20.14 -5.52
CA GLY A 31 -2.28 19.53 -6.56
C GLY A 31 -1.79 18.11 -6.21
N ARG A 32 -2.43 17.44 -5.24
CA ARG A 32 -2.05 16.10 -4.81
C ARG A 32 -3.15 15.10 -5.11
N ALA A 33 -2.79 13.94 -5.63
CA ALA A 33 -3.75 12.87 -5.88
C ALA A 33 -4.16 12.13 -4.60
N SER A 34 -5.43 11.78 -4.53
CA SER A 34 -5.99 10.88 -3.52
C SER A 34 -7.07 10.01 -4.13
N TYR A 35 -7.24 8.80 -3.61
CA TYR A 35 -8.36 7.94 -4.04
C TYR A 35 -9.70 8.56 -3.60
N LYS A 36 -10.62 8.64 -4.55
CA LYS A 36 -12.01 9.07 -4.30
C LYS A 36 -12.96 8.12 -5.00
N ARG A 37 -14.17 8.01 -4.47
CA ARG A 37 -15.28 7.38 -5.17
C ARG A 37 -15.53 8.14 -6.46
N TRP A 38 -15.60 7.42 -7.57
CA TRP A 38 -15.92 8.01 -8.87
C TRP A 38 -17.37 8.50 -8.90
N THR A 39 -17.56 9.65 -9.49
CA THR A 39 -18.85 10.22 -9.88
C THR A 39 -18.70 10.79 -11.28
N GLU A 40 -19.78 10.91 -12.01
CA GLU A 40 -19.77 11.42 -13.39
C GLU A 40 -19.00 12.75 -13.49
N GLY A 41 -18.09 12.85 -14.46
CA GLY A 41 -17.19 13.98 -14.64
C GLY A 41 -15.93 13.97 -13.76
N THR A 42 -15.71 12.94 -12.94
CA THR A 42 -14.48 12.78 -12.16
C THR A 42 -13.36 12.24 -13.05
N ALA A 43 -12.33 13.05 -13.30
CA ALA A 43 -11.19 12.65 -14.11
C ALA A 43 -10.16 11.83 -13.33
N LEU A 44 -9.54 10.85 -14.01
CA LEU A 44 -8.39 10.12 -13.51
C LEU A 44 -7.19 11.08 -13.36
N SER A 45 -6.54 11.06 -12.20
CA SER A 45 -5.33 11.87 -11.95
C SER A 45 -4.18 11.46 -12.84
N GLY A 46 -3.45 12.47 -13.36
CA GLY A 46 -2.17 12.27 -14.03
C GLY A 46 -0.98 12.05 -13.10
N GLN A 47 -1.16 12.24 -11.77
CA GLN A 47 -0.08 12.04 -10.80
C GLN A 47 0.35 10.58 -10.69
N LEU A 48 1.66 10.34 -10.55
CA LEU A 48 2.15 8.97 -10.40
C LEU A 48 1.66 8.32 -9.10
N ASN A 49 1.81 9.03 -7.98
CA ASN A 49 1.50 8.50 -6.65
C ASN A 49 0.43 9.32 -5.93
N THR A 50 -0.49 8.63 -5.28
CA THR A 50 -1.39 9.24 -4.29
C THR A 50 -0.67 9.51 -2.97
N VAL A 51 -1.15 10.47 -2.18
CA VAL A 51 -0.58 10.80 -0.85
C VAL A 51 -0.62 9.58 0.08
N LYS A 52 -1.78 8.94 0.19
CA LYS A 52 -1.97 7.66 0.87
C LYS A 52 -2.08 6.55 -0.17
N SER A 53 -1.49 5.40 0.11
CA SER A 53 -1.60 4.23 -0.76
C SER A 53 -3.02 3.67 -0.79
N ALA A 54 -3.30 2.80 -1.74
CA ALA A 54 -4.56 2.05 -1.84
C ALA A 54 -4.79 1.06 -0.67
N LYS A 55 -3.83 0.91 0.26
CA LYS A 55 -3.95 0.05 1.46
C LYS A 55 -5.25 0.28 2.21
N GLY A 56 -5.73 1.52 2.29
CA GLY A 56 -6.92 1.89 3.04
C GLY A 56 -8.21 1.20 2.60
N PHE A 57 -8.27 0.64 1.40
CA PHE A 57 -9.43 -0.11 0.92
C PHE A 57 -9.55 -1.49 1.60
N PHE A 58 -8.44 -2.12 1.88
CA PHE A 58 -8.38 -3.46 2.50
C PHE A 58 -8.08 -3.40 3.99
N PHE A 59 -7.26 -2.44 4.40
CA PHE A 59 -6.93 -2.15 5.78
C PHE A 59 -7.21 -0.67 6.08
N PRO A 60 -8.47 -0.29 6.35
CA PRO A 60 -8.86 1.09 6.62
C PRO A 60 -8.15 1.68 7.84
N GLN A 61 -7.98 3.02 7.86
CA GLN A 61 -7.37 3.71 8.98
C GLN A 61 -8.13 3.50 10.28
N THR A 62 -9.45 3.38 10.21
CA THR A 62 -10.30 3.01 11.33
C THR A 62 -11.31 1.95 10.86
N THR A 63 -11.49 0.89 11.64
CA THR A 63 -12.47 -0.17 11.41
C THR A 63 -13.21 -0.42 12.69
N ASN A 64 -14.54 -0.27 12.69
CA ASN A 64 -15.38 -0.70 13.81
C ASN A 64 -15.35 -2.24 13.87
N ILE A 65 -15.22 -2.78 15.09
CA ILE A 65 -15.14 -4.22 15.32
C ILE A 65 -16.48 -4.73 15.86
N CYS A 66 -16.97 -4.13 16.93
CA CYS A 66 -18.26 -4.46 17.51
C CYS A 66 -18.78 -3.32 18.41
N ASP A 67 -20.07 -3.33 18.64
CA ASP A 67 -20.69 -2.48 19.66
C ASP A 67 -21.05 -3.32 20.89
N PHE A 68 -20.99 -2.71 22.08
CA PHE A 68 -21.47 -3.29 23.33
C PHE A 68 -22.65 -2.48 23.82
N ASN A 69 -23.82 -3.09 23.88
CA ASN A 69 -24.99 -2.54 24.55
C ASN A 69 -24.93 -2.90 26.02
N VAL A 70 -24.81 -1.91 26.90
CA VAL A 70 -24.70 -2.10 28.35
C VAL A 70 -26.01 -1.70 29.00
N ASN A 71 -26.67 -2.66 29.65
CA ASN A 71 -27.89 -2.44 30.41
C ASN A 71 -27.73 -3.04 31.82
N GLY A 72 -27.26 -2.24 32.74
CA GLY A 72 -26.90 -2.69 34.11
C GLY A 72 -25.77 -3.72 34.06
N ALA A 73 -26.04 -4.92 34.57
CA ALA A 73 -25.09 -6.03 34.55
C ALA A 73 -25.12 -6.85 33.26
N ASN A 74 -26.05 -6.57 32.34
CA ASN A 74 -26.18 -7.27 31.09
C ASN A 74 -25.38 -6.53 29.99
N VAL A 75 -24.49 -7.27 29.35
CA VAL A 75 -23.69 -6.78 28.23
C VAL A 75 -24.02 -7.63 27.00
N GLU A 76 -24.54 -7.00 25.96
CA GLU A 76 -24.77 -7.63 24.67
C GLU A 76 -23.66 -7.18 23.71
N VAL A 77 -23.03 -8.13 23.00
CA VAL A 77 -22.05 -7.84 21.95
C VAL A 77 -22.76 -7.88 20.61
N VAL A 78 -22.75 -6.78 19.91
CA VAL A 78 -23.37 -6.65 18.58
C VAL A 78 -22.27 -6.65 17.52
N ASP A 79 -22.31 -7.63 16.63
CA ASP A 79 -21.47 -7.61 15.42
C ASP A 79 -22.04 -6.57 14.46
N ILE A 80 -21.27 -5.54 14.19
CA ILE A 80 -21.65 -4.41 13.34
C ILE A 80 -21.02 -4.49 11.96
N ARG A 81 -20.52 -5.67 11.55
CA ARG A 81 -19.99 -5.84 10.19
C ARG A 81 -21.14 -5.65 9.20
N GLU A 82 -21.00 -4.62 8.38
CA GLU A 82 -21.86 -4.43 7.21
C GLU A 82 -21.54 -5.49 6.16
N GLU A 83 -22.53 -5.90 5.40
CA GLU A 83 -22.29 -6.69 4.18
C GLU A 83 -21.36 -5.89 3.28
N SER A 84 -20.24 -6.48 2.90
CA SER A 84 -19.28 -5.81 2.03
C SER A 84 -19.83 -5.79 0.61
N GLU A 85 -19.98 -4.58 0.06
CA GLU A 85 -20.31 -4.42 -1.35
C GLU A 85 -19.05 -4.65 -2.21
N ASP A 86 -19.25 -5.18 -3.40
CA ASP A 86 -18.20 -5.30 -4.39
C ASP A 86 -17.71 -3.91 -4.83
N PHE A 87 -16.40 -3.75 -4.87
CA PHE A 87 -15.78 -2.51 -5.31
C PHE A 87 -14.58 -2.75 -6.22
N VAL A 88 -14.27 -1.74 -7.01
CA VAL A 88 -13.10 -1.69 -7.89
C VAL A 88 -12.20 -0.55 -7.45
N VAL A 89 -10.91 -0.82 -7.28
CA VAL A 89 -9.88 0.19 -7.11
C VAL A 89 -9.05 0.26 -8.37
N PHE A 90 -9.30 1.29 -9.17
CA PHE A 90 -8.62 1.52 -10.44
C PHE A 90 -7.39 2.42 -10.27
N GLY A 91 -6.38 2.22 -11.10
CA GLY A 91 -5.17 3.06 -11.12
C GLY A 91 -4.18 2.77 -9.99
N VAL A 92 -4.23 1.57 -9.41
CA VAL A 92 -3.28 1.12 -8.39
C VAL A 92 -1.90 0.92 -9.03
N ARG A 93 -0.83 1.49 -8.46
CA ARG A 93 0.53 1.32 -8.96
C ARG A 93 1.13 -0.03 -8.55
N ALA A 94 2.11 -0.53 -9.31
CA ALA A 94 2.77 -1.82 -9.06
C ALA A 94 3.27 -1.98 -7.61
N CYS A 95 3.86 -0.94 -7.04
CA CYS A 95 4.32 -0.96 -5.64
C CYS A 95 3.18 -1.06 -4.63
N ASP A 96 2.02 -0.47 -4.90
CA ASP A 96 0.83 -0.60 -4.04
C ASP A 96 0.19 -1.99 -4.22
N ALA A 97 0.13 -2.52 -5.44
CA ALA A 97 -0.36 -3.88 -5.69
C ALA A 97 0.49 -4.94 -4.96
N ARG A 98 1.84 -4.86 -5.06
CA ARG A 98 2.74 -5.73 -4.30
C ARG A 98 2.57 -5.56 -2.78
N SER A 99 2.19 -4.39 -2.30
CA SER A 99 1.96 -4.21 -0.86
C SER A 99 0.81 -5.06 -0.33
N PHE A 100 -0.18 -5.37 -1.17
CA PHE A 100 -1.29 -6.24 -0.75
C PHE A 100 -0.82 -7.68 -0.51
N THR A 101 0.09 -8.21 -1.33
CA THR A 101 0.64 -9.56 -1.09
C THR A 101 1.43 -9.64 0.23
N ILE A 102 2.09 -8.53 0.62
CA ILE A 102 2.77 -8.41 1.92
C ILE A 102 1.76 -8.37 3.07
N LEU A 103 0.67 -7.61 2.92
CA LEU A 103 -0.39 -7.55 3.93
C LEU A 103 -1.18 -8.87 4.02
N ASP A 104 -1.40 -9.54 2.89
CA ASP A 104 -2.05 -10.85 2.83
C ASP A 104 -1.30 -11.89 3.70
N LYS A 105 0.05 -11.90 3.67
CA LYS A 105 0.87 -12.76 4.52
C LYS A 105 0.72 -12.51 6.01
N VAL A 106 0.27 -11.33 6.40
CA VAL A 106 0.04 -10.98 7.80
C VAL A 106 -1.41 -11.22 8.21
N PHE A 107 -2.36 -10.74 7.42
CA PHE A 107 -3.78 -10.72 7.80
C PHE A 107 -4.55 -11.98 7.38
N LEU A 108 -4.05 -12.72 6.38
CA LEU A 108 -4.65 -14.00 5.96
C LEU A 108 -3.92 -15.22 6.55
N ALA A 109 -2.84 -15.02 7.35
CA ALA A 109 -2.26 -16.07 8.17
C ALA A 109 -3.18 -16.39 9.36
N GLU A 110 -3.11 -17.65 9.85
CA GLU A 110 -3.89 -18.06 11.02
C GLU A 110 -3.39 -17.40 12.33
N PRO A 111 -4.29 -16.82 13.13
CA PRO A 111 -5.74 -16.69 12.91
C PRO A 111 -6.08 -15.59 11.90
N ILE A 112 -6.90 -15.93 10.90
CA ILE A 112 -7.26 -15.02 9.79
C ILE A 112 -8.00 -13.79 10.33
N ASP A 113 -7.58 -12.58 9.90
CA ASP A 113 -8.32 -11.34 10.11
C ASP A 113 -9.53 -11.29 9.18
N SER A 114 -10.71 -11.61 9.67
CA SER A 114 -11.94 -11.69 8.89
C SER A 114 -12.36 -10.34 8.27
N TYR A 115 -12.04 -9.21 8.91
CA TYR A 115 -12.34 -7.87 8.37
C TYR A 115 -11.49 -7.55 7.14
N TYR A 116 -10.22 -7.95 7.17
CA TYR A 116 -9.32 -7.81 6.03
C TYR A 116 -9.70 -8.79 4.92
N ALA A 117 -9.93 -10.06 5.26
CA ALA A 117 -10.25 -11.13 4.32
C ALA A 117 -11.50 -10.79 3.49
N THR A 118 -12.59 -10.36 4.15
CA THR A 118 -13.83 -9.97 3.47
C THR A 118 -13.60 -8.82 2.47
N ARG A 119 -12.83 -7.79 2.84
CA ARG A 119 -12.50 -6.69 1.91
C ARG A 119 -11.66 -7.16 0.73
N ARG A 120 -10.71 -8.08 0.97
CA ARG A 120 -9.89 -8.68 -0.11
C ARG A 120 -10.73 -9.52 -1.06
N GLU A 121 -11.75 -10.19 -0.57
CA GLU A 121 -12.70 -10.96 -1.36
C GLU A 121 -13.53 -10.05 -2.29
N HIS A 122 -14.11 -8.97 -1.76
CA HIS A 122 -15.00 -8.07 -2.51
C HIS A 122 -14.26 -7.04 -3.37
N GLY A 123 -13.01 -6.74 -3.07
CA GLY A 123 -12.23 -5.74 -3.82
C GLY A 123 -11.59 -6.30 -5.08
N THR A 124 -11.78 -5.61 -6.22
CA THR A 124 -11.05 -5.86 -7.46
C THR A 124 -9.98 -4.79 -7.64
N VAL A 125 -8.73 -5.21 -7.86
CA VAL A 125 -7.57 -4.33 -8.03
C VAL A 125 -7.22 -4.22 -9.50
N VAL A 126 -7.51 -3.07 -10.09
CA VAL A 126 -7.11 -2.74 -11.48
C VAL A 126 -5.90 -1.83 -11.44
N THR A 127 -4.76 -2.37 -11.82
CA THR A 127 -3.50 -1.63 -11.76
C THR A 127 -3.28 -0.78 -13.00
N LEU A 128 -2.56 0.32 -12.83
CA LEU A 128 -2.09 1.17 -13.92
C LEU A 128 -0.57 1.22 -13.88
N ALA A 129 0.07 0.72 -14.92
CA ALA A 129 1.52 0.72 -15.07
C ALA A 129 2.08 2.14 -14.96
N CYS A 130 3.31 2.25 -14.46
CA CYS A 130 4.03 3.51 -14.49
C CYS A 130 4.53 3.75 -15.91
N SER A 131 4.32 4.96 -16.44
CA SER A 131 4.94 5.43 -17.69
C SER A 131 6.15 6.33 -17.42
N GLU A 132 6.05 7.16 -16.37
CA GLU A 132 7.07 8.13 -15.98
C GLU A 132 7.33 8.00 -14.46
N PRO A 133 8.29 7.17 -14.03
CA PRO A 133 8.62 7.02 -12.63
C PRO A 133 9.29 8.30 -12.07
N GLU A 134 9.02 8.60 -10.79
CA GLU A 134 9.57 9.75 -10.07
C GLU A 134 10.95 9.46 -9.46
N GLU A 135 11.74 10.50 -9.19
CA GLU A 135 13.08 10.41 -8.59
C GLU A 135 13.15 9.62 -7.28
N ASN A 136 12.04 9.61 -6.52
CA ASN A 136 11.94 8.89 -5.26
C ASN A 136 11.56 7.41 -5.43
N CYS A 137 11.27 6.94 -6.66
CA CYS A 137 10.94 5.55 -6.91
C CYS A 137 12.18 4.65 -6.86
N PHE A 138 12.03 3.48 -6.24
CA PHE A 138 13.07 2.46 -6.16
C PHE A 138 12.46 1.06 -5.97
N CYS A 139 11.30 0.82 -6.55
CA CYS A 139 10.59 -0.45 -6.42
C CYS A 139 11.34 -1.62 -7.09
N ASN A 140 12.14 -1.33 -8.10
CA ASN A 140 13.03 -2.28 -8.76
C ASN A 140 14.06 -2.93 -7.80
N VAL A 141 14.50 -2.21 -6.76
CA VAL A 141 15.38 -2.74 -5.69
C VAL A 141 14.75 -3.92 -4.94
N PHE A 142 13.43 -3.96 -4.89
CA PHE A 142 12.64 -5.04 -4.27
C PHE A 142 12.02 -6.00 -5.30
N GLY A 143 12.54 -6.02 -6.52
CA GLY A 143 12.12 -6.95 -7.58
C GLY A 143 10.72 -6.66 -8.15
N ILE A 144 10.24 -5.43 -8.05
CA ILE A 144 8.93 -5.02 -8.55
C ILE A 144 9.10 -4.37 -9.92
N ASP A 145 8.44 -4.92 -10.93
CA ASP A 145 8.38 -4.32 -12.27
C ASP A 145 7.25 -3.29 -12.34
N SER A 146 7.63 -2.01 -12.35
CA SER A 146 6.66 -0.91 -12.44
C SER A 146 5.97 -0.81 -13.81
N ALA A 147 6.56 -1.44 -14.83
CA ALA A 147 6.04 -1.46 -16.20
C ALA A 147 5.06 -2.62 -16.46
N ALA A 148 5.11 -3.69 -15.65
CA ALA A 148 4.22 -4.84 -15.73
C ALA A 148 3.61 -5.14 -14.34
N PRO A 149 2.63 -4.34 -13.88
CA PRO A 149 2.12 -4.43 -12.53
C PRO A 149 1.31 -5.70 -12.30
N GLU A 150 1.42 -6.23 -11.08
CA GLU A 150 0.53 -7.26 -10.54
C GLU A 150 -0.85 -6.64 -10.24
N GLY A 151 -1.79 -7.44 -9.79
CA GLY A 151 -3.17 -7.08 -9.48
C GLY A 151 -4.12 -8.00 -10.21
N ASP A 152 -5.42 -7.75 -10.14
CA ASP A 152 -6.39 -8.61 -10.81
C ASP A 152 -6.41 -8.35 -12.33
N ALA A 153 -6.37 -7.08 -12.72
CA ALA A 153 -6.16 -6.67 -14.12
C ALA A 153 -5.07 -5.59 -14.18
N ALA A 154 -4.34 -5.56 -15.28
CA ALA A 154 -3.28 -4.56 -15.53
C ALA A 154 -3.63 -3.67 -16.71
N CYS A 155 -3.37 -2.37 -16.56
CA CYS A 155 -3.63 -1.35 -17.57
C CYS A 155 -2.37 -0.57 -17.91
N TRP A 156 -2.34 -0.08 -19.15
CA TRP A 156 -1.34 0.86 -19.69
C TRP A 156 -2.05 1.97 -20.45
N ILE A 157 -1.55 3.18 -20.38
CA ILE A 157 -2.01 4.29 -21.24
C ILE A 157 -0.87 4.62 -22.18
N SER A 158 -1.06 4.40 -23.47
CA SER A 158 -0.10 4.69 -24.53
C SER A 158 -0.83 5.10 -25.80
N ASP A 159 -0.27 6.04 -26.56
CA ASP A 159 -0.77 6.49 -27.86
C ASP A 159 -2.25 6.89 -27.89
N GLY A 160 -2.76 7.41 -26.76
CA GLY A 160 -4.15 7.85 -26.65
C GLY A 160 -5.16 6.74 -26.35
N ASP A 161 -4.68 5.51 -26.13
CA ASP A 161 -5.50 4.35 -25.77
C ASP A 161 -5.16 3.83 -24.36
N LEU A 162 -6.18 3.32 -23.66
CA LEU A 162 -6.02 2.45 -22.48
C LEU A 162 -5.95 1.01 -22.98
N TYR A 163 -4.87 0.33 -22.65
CA TYR A 163 -4.71 -1.11 -22.85
C TYR A 163 -5.00 -1.84 -21.56
N ILE A 164 -5.64 -3.02 -21.62
CA ILE A 164 -6.00 -3.81 -20.45
C ILE A 164 -5.84 -5.32 -20.70
N THR A 165 -5.35 -6.03 -19.68
CA THR A 165 -5.30 -7.49 -19.64
C THR A 165 -5.66 -8.00 -18.25
N ALA A 166 -6.21 -9.20 -18.15
CA ALA A 166 -6.43 -9.90 -16.89
C ALA A 166 -5.14 -10.61 -16.45
N ASN A 167 -4.91 -10.64 -15.14
CA ASN A 167 -3.82 -11.40 -14.53
C ASN A 167 -4.33 -12.65 -13.78
N ASN A 168 -5.63 -12.70 -13.46
CA ASN A 168 -6.28 -13.81 -12.77
C ASN A 168 -7.78 -13.85 -13.06
N GLU A 169 -8.50 -14.81 -12.46
CA GLU A 169 -9.95 -15.01 -12.63
C GLU A 169 -10.79 -13.77 -12.26
N LYS A 170 -10.42 -13.02 -11.22
CA LYS A 170 -11.10 -11.75 -10.88
C LYS A 170 -10.93 -10.71 -11.98
N GLY A 171 -9.74 -10.63 -12.56
CA GLY A 171 -9.47 -9.76 -13.70
C GLY A 171 -10.23 -10.19 -14.95
N GLU A 172 -10.35 -11.49 -15.21
CA GLU A 172 -11.18 -12.01 -16.32
C GLU A 172 -12.66 -11.65 -16.13
N ALA A 173 -13.20 -11.83 -14.93
CA ALA A 173 -14.57 -11.43 -14.59
C ALA A 173 -14.78 -9.92 -14.73
N PHE A 174 -13.81 -9.11 -14.31
CA PHE A 174 -13.84 -7.66 -14.48
C PHE A 174 -13.87 -7.28 -15.98
N ILE A 175 -12.96 -7.81 -16.79
CA ILE A 175 -12.91 -7.53 -18.23
C ILE A 175 -14.22 -7.99 -18.90
N ALA A 176 -14.75 -9.15 -18.53
CA ALA A 176 -16.02 -9.64 -19.06
C ALA A 176 -17.18 -8.65 -18.82
N SER A 177 -17.20 -7.97 -17.66
CA SER A 177 -18.25 -7.00 -17.30
C SER A 177 -18.24 -5.72 -18.15
N VAL A 178 -17.13 -5.41 -18.82
CA VAL A 178 -16.91 -4.19 -19.64
C VAL A 178 -16.54 -4.53 -21.09
N LYS A 179 -16.64 -5.80 -21.47
CA LYS A 179 -16.14 -6.33 -22.76
C LYS A 179 -16.74 -5.64 -23.98
N ASP A 180 -18.00 -5.24 -23.94
CA ASP A 180 -18.70 -4.53 -25.01
C ASP A 180 -18.14 -3.14 -25.31
N MET A 181 -17.32 -2.58 -24.41
CA MET A 181 -16.61 -1.31 -24.62
C MET A 181 -15.19 -1.48 -25.17
N LEU A 182 -14.68 -2.71 -25.14
CA LEU A 182 -13.29 -3.03 -25.44
C LEU A 182 -13.12 -3.60 -26.85
N GLU A 183 -12.06 -3.22 -27.52
CA GLU A 183 -11.63 -3.77 -28.82
C GLU A 183 -10.43 -4.71 -28.59
N ASP A 184 -10.35 -5.78 -29.39
CA ASP A 184 -9.16 -6.64 -29.39
C ASP A 184 -7.95 -5.86 -29.92
N SER A 185 -6.78 -6.04 -29.30
CA SER A 185 -5.55 -5.34 -29.68
C SER A 185 -4.32 -6.23 -29.52
N SER A 186 -3.27 -5.90 -30.30
CA SER A 186 -1.92 -6.39 -30.06
C SER A 186 -1.33 -5.74 -28.80
N ASP A 187 -0.19 -6.25 -28.35
CA ASP A 187 0.54 -5.75 -27.18
C ASP A 187 1.77 -4.90 -27.56
N ASP A 188 1.93 -4.51 -28.84
CA ASP A 188 3.12 -3.85 -29.34
C ASP A 188 3.36 -2.48 -28.68
N ALA A 189 2.32 -1.63 -28.58
CA ALA A 189 2.40 -0.35 -27.89
C ALA A 189 2.72 -0.49 -26.39
N VAL A 190 2.15 -1.52 -25.76
CA VAL A 190 2.41 -1.85 -24.34
C VAL A 190 3.87 -2.28 -24.16
N LYS A 191 4.41 -3.13 -25.02
CA LYS A 191 5.82 -3.57 -24.96
C LYS A 191 6.79 -2.40 -25.09
N ALA A 192 6.53 -1.49 -26.05
CA ALA A 192 7.35 -0.28 -26.22
C ALA A 192 7.35 0.61 -24.97
N GLN A 193 6.18 0.85 -24.38
CA GLN A 193 6.06 1.59 -23.12
C GLN A 193 6.78 0.88 -21.96
N GLN A 194 6.63 -0.42 -21.84
CA GLN A 194 7.28 -1.22 -20.80
C GLN A 194 8.80 -1.12 -20.87
N GLU A 195 9.37 -1.21 -22.07
CA GLU A 195 10.81 -1.09 -22.28
C GLU A 195 11.31 0.31 -21.89
N SER A 196 10.63 1.36 -22.37
CA SER A 196 10.92 2.75 -22.01
C SER A 196 10.87 2.98 -20.49
N THR A 197 9.83 2.47 -19.81
CA THR A 197 9.68 2.62 -18.36
C THR A 197 10.81 1.91 -17.59
N ARG A 198 11.20 0.70 -18.01
CA ARG A 198 12.31 -0.04 -17.37
C ARG A 198 13.64 0.69 -17.57
N GLU A 199 13.87 1.27 -18.75
CA GLU A 199 15.05 2.07 -18.99
C GLU A 199 15.11 3.32 -18.09
N MET A 200 13.99 4.05 -17.95
CA MET A 200 13.89 5.20 -17.05
C MET A 200 14.12 4.79 -15.58
N MET A 201 13.50 3.70 -15.13
CA MET A 201 13.69 3.17 -13.77
C MET A 201 15.17 2.85 -13.47
N GLY A 202 15.89 2.28 -14.44
CA GLY A 202 17.31 1.97 -14.32
C GLY A 202 18.22 3.21 -14.18
N LYS A 203 17.75 4.39 -14.58
CA LYS A 203 18.48 5.67 -14.50
C LYS A 203 18.15 6.49 -13.24
N LEU A 204 17.18 6.06 -12.42
CA LEU A 204 16.80 6.80 -11.22
C LEU A 204 17.89 6.80 -10.15
N PRO A 205 17.92 7.82 -9.26
CA PRO A 205 18.98 8.00 -8.26
C PRO A 205 19.20 6.83 -7.30
N PHE A 206 18.18 5.99 -7.12
CA PHE A 206 18.20 4.86 -6.20
C PHE A 206 18.10 3.50 -6.89
N ALA A 207 18.17 3.45 -8.23
CA ALA A 207 17.99 2.22 -9.02
C ALA A 207 19.00 1.11 -8.67
N ASN A 208 20.22 1.51 -8.28
CA ASN A 208 21.34 0.60 -8.00
C ASN A 208 21.61 0.42 -6.48
N VAL A 209 20.72 0.85 -5.62
CA VAL A 209 20.86 0.62 -4.17
C VAL A 209 20.70 -0.88 -3.90
N THR A 210 21.67 -1.46 -3.17
CA THR A 210 21.64 -2.89 -2.81
C THR A 210 21.15 -3.09 -1.38
N THR A 211 20.41 -4.18 -1.18
CA THR A 211 19.96 -4.64 0.14
C THR A 211 20.79 -5.84 0.65
N ASP A 212 21.87 -6.16 -0.02
CA ASP A 212 22.71 -7.34 0.23
C ASP A 212 23.20 -7.45 1.68
N TYR A 213 23.53 -6.31 2.30
CA TYR A 213 23.96 -6.30 3.69
C TYR A 213 22.95 -6.99 4.63
N PHE A 214 21.66 -6.72 4.44
CA PHE A 214 20.58 -7.29 5.25
C PHE A 214 20.31 -8.78 4.98
N ARG A 215 20.87 -9.32 3.90
CA ARG A 215 20.80 -10.75 3.57
C ARG A 215 22.04 -11.53 4.05
N LYS A 216 23.20 -10.86 4.13
CA LYS A 216 24.49 -11.46 4.43
C LYS A 216 24.82 -11.49 5.92
N ASN A 217 24.26 -10.54 6.69
CA ASN A 217 24.55 -10.39 8.11
C ASN A 217 23.41 -10.97 8.96
N THR A 218 23.74 -11.41 10.16
CA THR A 218 22.76 -11.98 11.08
C THR A 218 21.88 -10.89 11.71
N LEU A 219 20.69 -11.28 12.13
CA LEU A 219 19.74 -10.41 12.85
C LEU A 219 20.41 -9.69 14.01
N LEU A 220 21.25 -10.38 14.81
CA LEU A 220 21.88 -9.82 16.00
C LEU A 220 22.98 -8.80 15.65
N GLU A 221 23.74 -9.03 14.60
CA GLU A 221 24.75 -8.08 14.12
C GLU A 221 24.09 -6.78 13.68
N ILE A 222 23.04 -6.87 12.85
CA ILE A 222 22.29 -5.71 12.39
C ILE A 222 21.61 -5.00 13.56
N PHE A 223 20.97 -5.75 14.47
CA PHE A 223 20.23 -5.20 15.61
C PHE A 223 21.15 -4.42 16.58
N ASN A 224 22.36 -4.94 16.85
CA ASN A 224 23.29 -4.35 17.83
C ASN A 224 24.24 -3.32 17.21
N SER A 225 24.11 -2.99 15.93
CA SER A 225 24.95 -2.03 15.25
C SER A 225 24.85 -0.63 15.88
N GLU A 226 25.98 0.02 16.13
CA GLU A 226 26.06 1.40 16.62
C GLU A 226 25.54 2.43 15.59
N LYS A 227 25.47 2.06 14.31
CA LYS A 227 24.91 2.89 13.23
C LYS A 227 23.50 3.40 13.54
N TRP A 228 22.71 2.65 14.33
CA TRP A 228 21.34 3.04 14.69
C TRP A 228 21.26 4.31 15.52
N GLU A 229 22.20 4.57 16.41
CA GLU A 229 22.21 5.79 17.23
C GLU A 229 22.35 7.01 16.33
N LYS A 230 23.41 7.07 15.51
CA LYS A 230 23.67 8.16 14.57
C LYS A 230 22.50 8.36 13.59
N LEU A 231 21.95 7.27 13.01
CA LEU A 231 20.84 7.34 12.07
C LEU A 231 19.56 7.90 12.71
N SER A 232 19.34 7.63 14.00
CA SER A 232 18.11 8.05 14.68
C SER A 232 18.12 9.49 15.20
N GLU A 233 19.29 10.13 15.37
CA GLU A 233 19.42 11.44 16.01
C GLU A 233 18.52 12.53 15.41
N SER A 234 18.49 12.63 14.09
CA SER A 234 17.69 13.67 13.40
C SER A 234 16.22 13.33 13.27
N CYS A 235 15.79 12.10 13.61
CA CYS A 235 14.43 11.66 13.43
C CYS A 235 13.48 12.35 14.42
N LEU A 236 12.43 13.01 13.92
CA LEU A 236 11.41 13.69 14.74
C LEU A 236 10.40 12.74 15.40
N ALA A 237 10.47 11.44 15.13
CA ALA A 237 9.49 10.43 15.58
C ALA A 237 8.01 10.77 15.22
N CYS A 238 7.77 11.58 14.18
CA CYS A 238 6.45 12.07 13.81
C CYS A 238 5.50 10.98 13.26
N GLY A 239 5.99 9.78 12.94
CA GLY A 239 5.19 8.67 12.43
C GLY A 239 4.72 8.78 10.97
N THR A 240 4.88 9.92 10.28
CA THR A 240 4.41 10.12 8.90
C THR A 240 4.80 8.98 7.96
N CYS A 241 6.05 8.53 8.06
CA CYS A 241 6.59 7.46 7.23
C CYS A 241 5.89 6.10 7.41
N THR A 242 5.21 5.85 8.54
CA THR A 242 4.42 4.64 8.77
C THR A 242 3.00 4.78 8.26
N PHE A 243 2.41 5.96 8.38
CA PHE A 243 1.04 6.23 7.91
C PHE A 243 0.92 6.29 6.38
N VAL A 244 1.94 6.82 5.68
CA VAL A 244 1.96 6.84 4.21
C VAL A 244 2.45 5.53 3.59
N CYS A 245 3.02 4.62 4.40
CA CYS A 245 3.59 3.38 3.90
C CYS A 245 2.50 2.36 3.55
N PRO A 246 2.53 1.78 2.33
CA PRO A 246 1.56 0.78 1.91
C PRO A 246 1.70 -0.56 2.67
N THR A 247 2.88 -0.87 3.20
CA THR A 247 3.15 -2.15 3.90
C THR A 247 3.18 -2.04 5.43
N CYS A 248 2.93 -0.86 6.03
CA CYS A 248 2.82 -0.74 7.49
C CYS A 248 1.43 -1.18 7.94
N GLN A 249 1.41 -2.12 8.91
CA GLN A 249 0.20 -2.76 9.42
C GLN A 249 0.01 -2.61 10.94
N CYS A 250 0.78 -1.74 11.59
CA CYS A 250 0.60 -1.47 13.03
C CYS A 250 -0.78 -0.87 13.29
N TYR A 251 -1.48 -1.38 14.28
CA TYR A 251 -2.78 -0.89 14.73
C TYR A 251 -2.92 -1.03 16.25
N ASP A 252 -3.89 -0.33 16.78
CA ASP A 252 -4.34 -0.43 18.17
C ASP A 252 -5.84 -0.70 18.20
N ILE A 253 -6.32 -1.41 19.20
CA ILE A 253 -7.74 -1.66 19.46
C ILE A 253 -8.14 -0.80 20.64
N LYS A 254 -9.20 0.01 20.45
CA LYS A 254 -9.69 0.95 21.45
C LYS A 254 -11.17 0.77 21.68
N ASP A 255 -11.58 1.07 22.92
CA ASP A 255 -12.96 1.17 23.31
C ASP A 255 -13.32 2.64 23.52
N PHE A 256 -14.47 3.05 23.01
CA PHE A 256 -15.02 4.40 23.19
C PHE A 256 -16.42 4.30 23.79
N ASP A 257 -16.58 4.85 24.98
CA ASP A 257 -17.87 4.96 25.66
C ASP A 257 -18.66 6.16 25.07
N THR A 258 -19.82 5.85 24.49
CA THR A 258 -20.73 6.86 23.92
C THR A 258 -21.70 7.44 24.93
N GLY A 259 -21.72 6.96 26.18
CA GLY A 259 -22.76 7.22 27.17
C GLY A 259 -24.04 6.40 26.98
N HIS A 260 -24.18 5.69 25.87
CA HIS A 260 -25.29 4.78 25.55
C HIS A 260 -24.85 3.37 25.19
N GLY A 261 -23.57 3.10 25.27
CA GLY A 261 -22.92 1.84 24.95
C GLY A 261 -21.45 2.10 24.59
N ILE A 262 -20.71 1.01 24.35
CA ILE A 262 -19.27 1.07 24.05
C ILE A 262 -19.06 0.63 22.62
N LYS A 263 -18.26 1.38 21.87
CA LYS A 263 -17.82 1.03 20.53
C LYS A 263 -16.38 0.54 20.57
N ARG A 264 -16.14 -0.69 20.13
CA ARG A 264 -14.78 -1.22 19.94
C ARG A 264 -14.35 -1.02 18.49
N TYR A 265 -13.21 -0.40 18.29
CA TYR A 265 -12.66 -0.15 16.95
C TYR A 265 -11.16 -0.40 16.90
N ARG A 266 -10.69 -0.74 15.72
CA ARG A 266 -9.27 -0.79 15.37
C ARG A 266 -8.90 0.50 14.65
N THR A 267 -7.75 1.08 14.98
CA THR A 267 -7.19 2.24 14.27
C THR A 267 -5.71 2.04 13.98
N TRP A 268 -5.23 2.59 12.85
CA TRP A 268 -3.79 2.56 12.58
C TRP A 268 -3.01 3.20 13.71
N ASP A 269 -1.86 2.58 14.01
CA ASP A 269 -0.89 3.10 14.94
C ASP A 269 0.52 3.05 14.32
N SER A 270 1.52 3.46 15.05
CA SER A 270 2.89 3.56 14.60
C SER A 270 3.88 2.94 15.59
N CYS A 271 4.71 2.01 15.11
CA CYS A 271 5.83 1.49 15.89
C CYS A 271 6.88 2.58 16.26
N MET A 272 6.73 3.80 15.70
CA MET A 272 7.54 4.97 16.06
C MET A 272 7.04 5.70 17.31
N TYR A 273 5.81 5.42 17.76
CA TYR A 273 5.24 6.09 18.92
C TYR A 273 5.63 5.40 20.23
N ALA A 274 5.76 6.20 21.30
CA ALA A 274 6.22 5.73 22.60
C ALA A 274 5.23 4.74 23.23
N ASP A 275 3.94 4.96 23.02
CA ASP A 275 2.89 4.18 23.66
C ASP A 275 2.53 2.87 22.92
N PHE A 276 2.98 2.71 21.65
CA PHE A 276 2.67 1.53 20.84
C PHE A 276 3.07 0.19 21.49
N THR A 277 4.17 0.17 22.25
CA THR A 277 4.66 -1.03 22.95
C THR A 277 4.51 -0.95 24.47
N LYS A 278 3.71 0.01 24.96
CA LYS A 278 3.48 0.18 26.38
C LYS A 278 2.55 -0.92 26.90
N MET A 279 2.98 -1.57 27.97
CA MET A 279 2.24 -2.61 28.68
C MET A 279 2.04 -2.21 30.13
N ALA A 280 1.18 -2.93 30.85
CA ALA A 280 0.85 -2.64 32.26
C ALA A 280 2.09 -2.56 33.18
N HIS A 281 3.14 -3.34 32.90
CA HIS A 281 4.35 -3.42 33.73
C HIS A 281 5.62 -2.83 33.08
N GLY A 282 5.50 -2.19 31.94
CA GLY A 282 6.68 -1.59 31.28
C GLY A 282 6.51 -1.33 29.80
N ASN A 283 7.62 -0.88 29.20
CA ASN A 283 7.70 -0.64 27.76
C ASN A 283 9.02 -1.21 27.22
N SER A 284 8.94 -2.07 26.23
CA SER A 284 10.11 -2.70 25.61
C SER A 284 10.95 -1.74 24.76
N ARG A 285 10.41 -0.55 24.39
CA ARG A 285 11.06 0.45 23.51
C ARG A 285 10.93 1.86 24.09
N ASN A 286 11.67 2.10 25.18
CA ASN A 286 11.64 3.39 25.88
C ASN A 286 12.35 4.51 25.11
N ALA A 287 13.43 4.21 24.40
CA ALA A 287 14.20 5.18 23.64
C ALA A 287 13.70 5.31 22.20
N GLN A 288 13.82 6.52 21.64
CA GLN A 288 13.46 6.80 20.24
C GLN A 288 14.29 5.95 19.26
N MET A 289 15.58 5.78 19.51
CA MET A 289 16.46 4.93 18.68
C MET A 289 15.91 3.51 18.55
N GLN A 290 15.40 2.92 19.64
CA GLN A 290 14.83 1.57 19.62
C GLN A 290 13.59 1.48 18.73
N ARG A 291 12.71 2.51 18.74
CA ARG A 291 11.53 2.60 17.88
C ARG A 291 11.91 2.84 16.42
N PHE A 292 12.88 3.72 16.18
CA PHE A 292 13.46 3.96 14.87
C PHE A 292 14.05 2.65 14.28
N ARG A 293 14.92 1.98 15.01
CA ARG A 293 15.50 0.69 14.64
C ARG A 293 14.41 -0.34 14.30
N GLN A 294 13.41 -0.47 15.16
CA GLN A 294 12.29 -1.41 14.95
C GLN A 294 11.61 -1.25 13.60
N ARG A 295 11.36 -0.02 13.17
CA ARG A 295 10.72 0.25 11.88
C ARG A 295 11.50 -0.35 10.71
N PHE A 296 12.81 -0.22 10.71
CA PHE A 296 13.65 -0.71 9.62
C PHE A 296 13.98 -2.19 9.75
N MET A 297 14.25 -2.65 10.96
CA MET A 297 14.45 -4.08 11.24
C MET A 297 13.22 -4.89 10.80
N HIS A 298 12.01 -4.39 11.06
CA HIS A 298 10.79 -5.08 10.64
C HIS A 298 10.74 -5.26 9.12
N LYS A 299 11.11 -4.24 8.34
CA LYS A 299 11.03 -4.29 6.87
C LYS A 299 12.18 -5.03 6.20
N LEU A 300 13.37 -4.94 6.76
CA LEU A 300 14.60 -5.36 6.11
C LEU A 300 15.19 -6.65 6.70
N VAL A 301 14.74 -7.06 7.89
CA VAL A 301 15.25 -8.24 8.58
C VAL A 301 14.13 -9.16 9.04
N TYR A 302 13.25 -8.72 9.96
CA TYR A 302 12.26 -9.62 10.57
C TYR A 302 11.23 -10.16 9.58
N PHE A 303 10.74 -9.31 8.66
CA PHE A 303 9.79 -9.75 7.65
C PHE A 303 10.44 -10.73 6.66
N PRO A 304 11.63 -10.44 6.08
CA PRO A 304 12.34 -11.40 5.23
C PRO A 304 12.62 -12.74 5.91
N ASP A 305 13.06 -12.75 7.16
CA ASP A 305 13.37 -13.98 7.91
C ASP A 305 12.14 -14.90 8.04
N ASN A 306 10.94 -14.33 8.12
CA ASN A 306 9.69 -15.06 8.26
C ASN A 306 8.94 -15.27 6.94
N ASN A 307 9.42 -14.70 5.81
CA ASN A 307 8.71 -14.70 4.53
C ASN A 307 9.64 -15.03 3.35
N ASN A 308 10.48 -16.07 3.47
CA ASN A 308 11.33 -16.59 2.41
C ASN A 308 12.24 -15.53 1.76
N GLY A 309 12.73 -14.57 2.54
CA GLY A 309 13.62 -13.51 2.08
C GLY A 309 12.92 -12.34 1.37
N GLU A 310 11.60 -12.30 1.33
CA GLU A 310 10.86 -11.16 0.77
C GLU A 310 10.89 -9.98 1.73
N PHE A 311 11.27 -8.80 1.23
CA PHE A 311 11.34 -7.60 2.06
C PHE A 311 9.96 -7.00 2.35
N GLY A 312 9.77 -6.45 3.54
CA GLY A 312 8.56 -5.71 3.94
C GLY A 312 8.50 -4.28 3.36
N CYS A 313 9.27 -3.99 2.31
CA CYS A 313 9.30 -2.70 1.61
C CYS A 313 9.08 -2.90 0.12
N VAL A 314 8.33 -1.99 -0.50
CA VAL A 314 8.00 -2.01 -1.94
C VAL A 314 8.61 -0.85 -2.72
N GLY A 315 9.51 -0.07 -2.13
CA GLY A 315 10.22 1.00 -2.82
C GLY A 315 9.37 2.12 -3.41
N CYS A 316 8.17 2.36 -2.88
CA CYS A 316 7.19 3.31 -3.45
C CYS A 316 7.54 4.80 -3.32
N GLY A 317 8.64 5.16 -2.65
CA GLY A 317 9.09 6.54 -2.50
C GLY A 317 8.34 7.43 -1.51
N ARG A 318 7.11 7.09 -1.07
CA ARG A 318 6.29 7.97 -0.23
C ARG A 318 6.97 8.42 1.07
N CYS A 319 7.70 7.54 1.74
CA CYS A 319 8.41 7.91 2.96
C CYS A 319 9.64 8.80 2.70
N LEU A 320 10.16 8.82 1.49
CA LEU A 320 11.22 9.74 1.06
C LEU A 320 10.65 11.14 0.85
N SER A 321 9.59 11.25 0.04
CA SER A 321 8.96 12.52 -0.32
C SER A 321 8.23 13.21 0.85
N ARG A 322 7.82 12.46 1.89
CA ARG A 322 7.02 13.00 3.01
C ARG A 322 7.81 13.19 4.31
N CYS A 323 9.08 12.78 4.37
CA CYS A 323 9.89 12.98 5.56
C CYS A 323 10.41 14.43 5.63
N PRO A 324 10.04 15.22 6.66
CA PRO A 324 10.43 16.64 6.74
C PRO A 324 11.93 16.86 6.92
N ILE A 325 12.68 15.81 7.34
CA ILE A 325 14.12 15.87 7.60
C ILE A 325 14.90 14.88 6.73
N SER A 326 14.27 14.31 5.71
CA SER A 326 14.87 13.33 4.78
C SER A 326 15.50 12.11 5.45
N MET A 327 15.09 11.74 6.67
CA MET A 327 15.50 10.50 7.33
C MET A 327 14.61 9.34 6.89
N ASN A 328 15.09 8.58 5.91
CA ASN A 328 14.29 7.58 5.20
C ASN A 328 15.03 6.24 5.07
N ILE A 329 14.35 5.25 4.51
CA ILE A 329 14.87 3.88 4.37
C ILE A 329 16.09 3.79 3.46
N ILE A 330 16.22 4.64 2.44
CA ILE A 330 17.40 4.66 1.55
C ILE A 330 18.65 5.08 2.31
N LYS A 331 18.55 6.08 3.20
CA LYS A 331 19.67 6.46 4.07
C LYS A 331 20.12 5.28 4.92
N VAL A 332 19.18 4.54 5.49
CA VAL A 332 19.49 3.35 6.31
C VAL A 332 20.17 2.29 5.45
N ILE A 333 19.61 1.97 4.28
CA ILE A 333 20.18 0.94 3.40
C ILE A 333 21.60 1.32 2.97
N LYS A 334 21.84 2.58 2.58
CA LYS A 334 23.16 3.07 2.19
C LYS A 334 24.18 3.02 3.33
N GLU A 335 23.83 3.54 4.52
CA GLU A 335 24.72 3.55 5.68
C GLU A 335 25.16 2.14 6.10
N PHE A 336 24.28 1.15 5.97
CA PHE A 336 24.64 -0.25 6.25
C PHE A 336 25.40 -0.90 5.09
N GLY A 337 25.19 -0.47 3.86
CA GLY A 337 25.87 -1.00 2.68
C GLY A 337 27.25 -0.36 2.37
N GLU A 338 27.59 0.73 3.04
CA GLU A 338 28.89 1.40 2.93
C GLU A 338 29.88 0.76 3.93
N GLU A 339 30.49 -0.35 3.54
CA GLU A 339 31.67 -0.95 4.18
C GLU A 339 32.86 -0.98 3.23
#